data_265371ce91c7d932c1560771e73c7dae
#
_entry.id   265371ce91c7d932c1560771e73c7dae
#
_cell.length_a   1.000
_cell.length_b   1.000
_cell.length_c   1.000
_cell.angle_alpha   90.00
_cell.angle_beta   90.00
_cell.angle_gamma   90.00
#
_symmetry.space_group_name_H-M   'P 1'
#
loop_
_entity.id
_entity.type
_entity.pdbx_description
1 polymer ?
#
loop_
_entity_poly.entity_id
_entity_poly.type
_entity_poly.pdbx_seq_one_letter_code
_entity_poly.pdbx_strand_id
1 'polypeptide(L)'
;MSVLVSPAWLDLREGADAAARSIDLAERLARHAPAGPLEIHDLGGGSGSMGRWLAPRLPRPQHWVVHDRDPDLLALAVANPPHGATVEARRSDVGDLGDLAGADVIVASALLDILTADELHAMLAACAGRPMLLALTVLGRVSLTPTEPLDRRVEAAFNDHQRRAGLLGPDATAATVNALRGESAAIVMQPSPWRLAAAHADLVAEWLDGWVAAACEQVPALAAEAGGYRERRLAQLAAGELAVTVDHADLLVLP
;
A
#
# COMPACT_ATOMS: atom_id res chain seq x y z
N MET A 1 -1.74 17.62 -9.24
CA MET A 1 -1.47 16.61 -10.30
C MET A 1 -1.17 15.32 -9.57
N SER A 2 -1.97 14.29 -9.76
CA SER A 2 -1.75 12.97 -9.18
C SER A 2 -0.54 12.33 -9.84
N VAL A 3 0.45 11.94 -9.07
CA VAL A 3 1.63 11.22 -9.58
C VAL A 3 1.14 9.84 -10.03
N LEU A 4 1.27 9.53 -11.33
CA LEU A 4 1.04 8.17 -11.82
C LEU A 4 2.19 7.29 -11.34
N VAL A 5 1.86 6.18 -10.73
CA VAL A 5 2.84 5.19 -10.27
C VAL A 5 3.33 4.40 -11.47
N SER A 6 4.66 4.31 -11.67
CA SER A 6 5.20 3.58 -12.82
C SER A 6 5.05 2.06 -12.65
N PRO A 7 4.77 1.32 -13.76
CA PRO A 7 4.77 -0.15 -13.72
C PRO A 7 6.08 -0.73 -13.17
N ALA A 8 7.22 -0.16 -13.55
CA ALA A 8 8.54 -0.61 -13.09
C ALA A 8 8.69 -0.51 -11.56
N TRP A 9 8.16 0.56 -10.95
CA TRP A 9 8.14 0.70 -9.49
C TRP A 9 7.28 -0.38 -8.83
N LEU A 10 6.09 -0.69 -9.41
CA LEU A 10 5.22 -1.73 -8.86
C LEU A 10 5.87 -3.12 -8.96
N ASP A 11 6.51 -3.44 -10.08
CA ASP A 11 7.24 -4.70 -10.24
C ASP A 11 8.39 -4.83 -9.24
N LEU A 12 9.14 -3.72 -9.04
CA LEU A 12 10.28 -3.69 -8.14
C LEU A 12 9.91 -3.95 -6.67
N ARG A 13 8.76 -3.42 -6.24
CA ARG A 13 8.30 -3.54 -4.86
C ARG A 13 7.50 -4.81 -4.56
N GLU A 14 6.95 -5.51 -5.58
CA GLU A 14 5.99 -6.61 -5.39
C GLU A 14 6.51 -7.71 -4.45
N GLY A 15 7.79 -8.06 -4.56
CA GLY A 15 8.41 -9.06 -3.68
C GLY A 15 8.47 -8.63 -2.22
N ALA A 16 8.83 -7.37 -1.97
CA ALA A 16 8.89 -6.80 -0.62
C ALA A 16 7.47 -6.63 -0.03
N ASP A 17 6.50 -6.21 -0.83
CA ASP A 17 5.09 -6.14 -0.44
C ASP A 17 4.56 -7.51 -0.02
N ALA A 18 4.80 -8.52 -0.84
CA ALA A 18 4.37 -9.89 -0.58
C ALA A 18 4.97 -10.47 0.72
N ALA A 19 6.25 -10.15 0.99
CA ALA A 19 6.94 -10.58 2.22
C ALA A 19 6.45 -9.84 3.47
N ALA A 20 5.98 -8.60 3.33
CA ALA A 20 5.54 -7.77 4.45
C ALA A 20 4.09 -8.00 4.86
N ARG A 21 3.20 -8.29 3.90
CA ARG A 21 1.75 -8.47 4.16
C ARG A 21 1.47 -9.55 5.19
N SER A 22 0.50 -9.32 6.07
CA SER A 22 0.14 -10.21 7.17
C SER A 22 -0.57 -11.47 6.69
N ILE A 23 0.10 -12.61 6.79
CA ILE A 23 -0.48 -13.94 6.51
C ILE A 23 -1.61 -14.25 7.52
N ASP A 24 -1.45 -13.89 8.80
CA ASP A 24 -2.48 -14.10 9.82
C ASP A 24 -3.81 -13.39 9.47
N LEU A 25 -3.75 -12.15 8.98
CA LEU A 25 -4.96 -11.45 8.56
C LEU A 25 -5.58 -12.05 7.30
N ALA A 26 -4.78 -12.50 6.34
CA ALA A 26 -5.28 -13.20 5.17
C ALA A 26 -5.97 -14.53 5.52
N GLU A 27 -5.41 -15.30 6.45
CA GLU A 27 -6.02 -16.54 6.97
C GLU A 27 -7.31 -16.27 7.75
N ARG A 28 -7.35 -15.18 8.54
CA ARG A 28 -8.59 -14.76 9.22
C ARG A 28 -9.65 -14.36 8.23
N LEU A 29 -9.29 -13.58 7.20
CA LEU A 29 -10.20 -13.24 6.10
C LEU A 29 -10.76 -14.50 5.43
N ALA A 30 -9.91 -15.47 5.11
CA ALA A 30 -10.32 -16.73 4.48
C ALA A 30 -11.34 -17.51 5.31
N ARG A 31 -11.25 -17.45 6.64
CA ARG A 31 -12.23 -18.09 7.54
C ARG A 31 -13.60 -17.38 7.58
N HIS A 32 -13.62 -16.09 7.24
CA HIS A 32 -14.85 -15.28 7.22
C HIS A 32 -15.45 -15.14 5.81
N ALA A 33 -14.69 -15.52 4.78
CA ALA A 33 -15.17 -15.51 3.42
C ALA A 33 -16.34 -16.51 3.26
N PRO A 34 -17.38 -16.17 2.49
CA PRO A 34 -18.48 -17.10 2.22
C PRO A 34 -18.01 -18.38 1.51
N ALA A 35 -18.73 -19.46 1.72
CA ALA A 35 -18.47 -20.70 0.99
C ALA A 35 -18.94 -20.60 -0.46
N GLY A 36 -18.12 -21.05 -1.41
CA GLY A 36 -18.44 -21.05 -2.83
C GLY A 36 -17.58 -20.08 -3.65
N PRO A 37 -18.08 -19.70 -4.84
CA PRO A 37 -17.42 -18.68 -5.66
C PRO A 37 -17.33 -17.35 -4.93
N LEU A 38 -16.15 -16.71 -5.00
CA LEU A 38 -15.91 -15.41 -4.39
C LEU A 38 -15.76 -14.33 -5.45
N GLU A 39 -16.42 -13.21 -5.26
CA GLU A 39 -16.14 -11.97 -5.97
C GLU A 39 -15.35 -11.04 -5.06
N ILE A 40 -14.12 -10.71 -5.47
CA ILE A 40 -13.18 -9.90 -4.71
C ILE A 40 -12.92 -8.58 -5.47
N HIS A 41 -13.18 -7.45 -4.83
CA HIS A 41 -12.86 -6.14 -5.38
C HIS A 41 -11.56 -5.62 -4.81
N ASP A 42 -10.59 -5.33 -5.70
CA ASP A 42 -9.27 -4.77 -5.36
C ASP A 42 -9.26 -3.27 -5.71
N LEU A 43 -9.35 -2.42 -4.69
CA LEU A 43 -9.46 -0.97 -4.84
C LEU A 43 -8.08 -0.34 -4.96
N GLY A 44 -7.85 0.43 -6.04
CA GLY A 44 -6.52 0.94 -6.38
C GLY A 44 -5.55 -0.22 -6.65
N GLY A 45 -6.03 -1.31 -7.26
CA GLY A 45 -5.30 -2.58 -7.38
C GLY A 45 -4.09 -2.53 -8.30
N GLY A 46 -3.90 -1.44 -9.06
CA GLY A 46 -2.74 -1.25 -9.92
C GLY A 46 -2.52 -2.41 -10.88
N SER A 47 -1.33 -3.00 -10.86
CA SER A 47 -0.98 -4.18 -11.68
C SER A 47 -1.51 -5.52 -11.13
N GLY A 48 -2.32 -5.53 -10.06
CA GLY A 48 -2.94 -6.74 -9.50
C GLY A 48 -2.07 -7.53 -8.52
N SER A 49 -1.02 -6.93 -7.95
CA SER A 49 -0.09 -7.62 -7.02
C SER A 49 -0.79 -8.17 -5.77
N MET A 50 -1.81 -7.46 -5.27
CA MET A 50 -2.58 -7.91 -4.10
C MET A 50 -3.33 -9.20 -4.43
N GLY A 51 -3.96 -9.29 -5.60
CA GLY A 51 -4.64 -10.50 -6.07
C GLY A 51 -3.68 -11.68 -6.20
N ARG A 52 -2.51 -11.50 -6.82
CA ARG A 52 -1.50 -12.57 -6.94
C ARG A 52 -1.03 -13.10 -5.59
N TRP A 53 -0.89 -12.22 -4.60
CA TRP A 53 -0.49 -12.62 -3.24
C TRP A 53 -1.62 -13.29 -2.46
N LEU A 54 -2.85 -12.77 -2.53
CA LEU A 54 -3.96 -13.20 -1.66
C LEU A 54 -4.72 -14.41 -2.22
N ALA A 55 -4.90 -14.52 -3.55
CA ALA A 55 -5.71 -15.57 -4.17
C ALA A 55 -5.34 -17.00 -3.76
N PRO A 56 -4.04 -17.38 -3.61
CA PRO A 56 -3.68 -18.72 -3.14
C PRO A 56 -4.16 -19.05 -1.71
N ARG A 57 -4.56 -18.04 -0.94
CA ARG A 57 -4.93 -18.13 0.49
C ARG A 57 -6.45 -18.13 0.71
N LEU A 58 -7.22 -17.79 -0.33
CA LEU A 58 -8.68 -17.72 -0.24
C LEU A 58 -9.34 -18.95 -0.87
N PRO A 59 -10.62 -19.25 -0.50
CA PRO A 59 -11.42 -20.28 -1.16
C PRO A 59 -11.55 -20.04 -2.68
N ARG A 60 -11.82 -21.09 -3.43
CA ARG A 60 -12.00 -21.05 -4.89
C ARG A 60 -13.36 -21.61 -5.29
N PRO A 61 -13.90 -21.25 -6.46
CA PRO A 61 -13.34 -20.35 -7.49
C PRO A 61 -13.40 -18.88 -7.10
N GLN A 62 -12.60 -18.03 -7.77
CA GLN A 62 -12.52 -16.60 -7.51
C GLN A 62 -12.68 -15.79 -8.79
N HIS A 63 -13.38 -14.65 -8.67
CA HIS A 63 -13.45 -13.59 -9.66
C HIS A 63 -12.93 -12.30 -9.02
N TRP A 64 -11.93 -11.67 -9.62
CA TRP A 64 -11.32 -10.43 -9.15
C TRP A 64 -11.76 -9.27 -10.01
N VAL A 65 -12.29 -8.24 -9.39
CA VAL A 65 -12.61 -6.96 -10.04
C VAL A 65 -11.56 -5.94 -9.58
N VAL A 66 -10.63 -5.62 -10.46
CA VAL A 66 -9.54 -4.68 -10.16
C VAL A 66 -9.99 -3.28 -10.55
N HIS A 67 -10.07 -2.41 -9.56
CA HIS A 67 -10.39 -1.00 -9.71
C HIS A 67 -9.11 -0.17 -9.72
N ASP A 68 -8.90 0.63 -10.75
CA ASP A 68 -7.84 1.62 -10.80
C ASP A 68 -8.22 2.74 -11.78
N ARG A 69 -7.62 3.91 -11.63
CA ARG A 69 -7.80 5.02 -12.57
C ARG A 69 -6.89 4.90 -13.79
N ASP A 70 -5.77 4.17 -13.66
CA ASP A 70 -4.75 4.01 -14.69
C ASP A 70 -5.08 2.81 -15.60
N PRO A 71 -5.44 3.03 -16.87
CA PRO A 71 -5.79 1.96 -17.79
C PRO A 71 -4.60 1.05 -18.15
N ASP A 72 -3.36 1.55 -18.09
CA ASP A 72 -2.17 0.75 -18.41
C ASP A 72 -1.88 -0.24 -17.28
N LEU A 73 -2.06 0.17 -16.02
CA LEU A 73 -1.96 -0.74 -14.88
C LEU A 73 -3.07 -1.80 -14.88
N LEU A 74 -4.31 -1.40 -15.23
CA LEU A 74 -5.41 -2.35 -15.39
C LEU A 74 -5.14 -3.39 -16.47
N ALA A 75 -4.54 -2.98 -17.59
CA ALA A 75 -4.13 -3.92 -18.64
C ALA A 75 -3.10 -4.94 -18.14
N LEU A 76 -2.16 -4.52 -17.29
CA LEU A 76 -1.19 -5.42 -16.64
C LEU A 76 -1.87 -6.39 -15.67
N ALA A 77 -2.85 -5.93 -14.88
CA ALA A 77 -3.60 -6.79 -13.97
C ALA A 77 -4.35 -7.91 -14.72
N VAL A 78 -4.97 -7.58 -15.85
CA VAL A 78 -5.67 -8.56 -16.71
C VAL A 78 -4.69 -9.51 -17.40
N ALA A 79 -3.54 -9.00 -17.83
CA ALA A 79 -2.51 -9.83 -18.48
C ALA A 79 -1.82 -10.82 -17.53
N ASN A 80 -1.78 -10.50 -16.21
CA ASN A 80 -1.13 -11.30 -15.18
C ASN A 80 -2.10 -11.65 -14.04
N PRO A 81 -3.17 -12.42 -14.32
CA PRO A 81 -4.19 -12.74 -13.33
C PRO A 81 -3.63 -13.65 -12.23
N PRO A 82 -4.23 -13.68 -11.04
CA PRO A 82 -3.94 -14.69 -10.03
C PRO A 82 -4.21 -16.08 -10.57
N HIS A 83 -3.34 -17.03 -10.24
CA HIS A 83 -3.45 -18.40 -10.76
C HIS A 83 -4.81 -19.05 -10.41
N GLY A 84 -5.55 -19.48 -11.43
CA GLY A 84 -6.85 -20.14 -11.30
C GLY A 84 -8.00 -19.22 -10.89
N ALA A 85 -7.85 -17.92 -11.11
CA ALA A 85 -8.91 -16.92 -10.95
C ALA A 85 -9.17 -16.20 -12.28
N THR A 86 -10.32 -15.57 -12.40
CA THR A 86 -10.65 -14.63 -13.49
C THR A 86 -10.47 -13.19 -13.01
N VAL A 87 -10.13 -12.29 -13.92
CA VAL A 87 -9.94 -10.86 -13.62
C VAL A 87 -10.78 -10.01 -14.57
N GLU A 88 -11.53 -9.06 -13.99
CA GLU A 88 -12.16 -7.95 -14.67
C GLU A 88 -11.45 -6.65 -14.29
N ALA A 89 -11.14 -5.81 -15.28
CA ALA A 89 -10.61 -4.47 -15.04
C ALA A 89 -11.76 -3.46 -15.03
N ARG A 90 -11.81 -2.62 -14.00
CA ARG A 90 -12.83 -1.57 -13.88
C ARG A 90 -12.14 -0.22 -13.65
N ARG A 91 -12.19 0.64 -14.66
CA ARG A 91 -11.65 1.99 -14.52
C ARG A 91 -12.57 2.81 -13.61
N SER A 92 -12.08 3.16 -12.43
CA SER A 92 -12.80 3.98 -11.45
C SER A 92 -11.84 4.78 -10.58
N ASP A 93 -12.36 5.85 -10.00
CA ASP A 93 -11.69 6.58 -8.93
C ASP A 93 -12.19 6.05 -7.58
N VAL A 94 -11.34 6.07 -6.55
CA VAL A 94 -11.70 5.59 -5.21
C VAL A 94 -12.78 6.45 -4.56
N GLY A 95 -12.86 7.73 -4.95
CA GLY A 95 -13.95 8.63 -4.53
C GLY A 95 -15.28 8.37 -5.22
N ASP A 96 -15.30 7.56 -6.31
CA ASP A 96 -16.49 7.21 -7.09
C ASP A 96 -16.40 5.75 -7.55
N LEU A 97 -16.50 4.83 -6.60
CA LEU A 97 -16.38 3.38 -6.85
C LEU A 97 -17.58 2.78 -7.55
N GLY A 98 -18.69 3.50 -7.63
CA GLY A 98 -19.96 2.98 -8.17
C GLY A 98 -20.51 1.83 -7.32
N ASP A 99 -21.14 0.86 -7.98
CA ASP A 99 -21.78 -0.26 -7.31
C ASP A 99 -20.80 -1.39 -7.02
N LEU A 100 -20.64 -1.73 -5.73
CA LEU A 100 -19.88 -2.89 -5.24
C LEU A 100 -20.81 -4.05 -4.83
N ALA A 101 -22.04 -4.09 -5.31
CA ALA A 101 -23.11 -4.98 -4.83
C ALA A 101 -22.75 -6.48 -4.92
N GLY A 102 -21.90 -6.90 -5.86
CA GLY A 102 -21.47 -8.29 -6.01
C GLY A 102 -20.31 -8.70 -5.09
N ALA A 103 -19.63 -7.73 -4.46
CA ALA A 103 -18.41 -8.01 -3.72
C ALA A 103 -18.66 -8.82 -2.43
N ASP A 104 -18.01 -9.97 -2.32
CA ASP A 104 -17.94 -10.76 -1.09
C ASP A 104 -16.82 -10.28 -0.17
N VAL A 105 -15.73 -9.76 -0.76
CA VAL A 105 -14.53 -9.29 -0.07
C VAL A 105 -14.01 -8.04 -0.77
N ILE A 106 -13.58 -7.06 0.01
CA ILE A 106 -12.88 -5.88 -0.48
C ILE A 106 -11.42 -5.93 -0.05
N VAL A 107 -10.52 -5.59 -0.95
CA VAL A 107 -9.11 -5.43 -0.62
C VAL A 107 -8.56 -4.12 -1.16
N ALA A 108 -7.54 -3.60 -0.51
CA ALA A 108 -6.74 -2.48 -1.01
C ALA A 108 -5.31 -2.62 -0.48
N SER A 109 -4.31 -2.15 -1.23
CA SER A 109 -2.91 -2.23 -0.82
C SER A 109 -2.18 -0.94 -1.19
N ALA A 110 -1.51 -0.31 -0.20
CA ALA A 110 -0.79 0.95 -0.36
C ALA A 110 -1.65 2.06 -1.02
N LEU A 111 -2.89 2.18 -0.56
CA LEU A 111 -3.88 3.10 -1.11
C LEU A 111 -4.26 4.21 -0.13
N LEU A 112 -4.43 3.89 1.16
CA LEU A 112 -5.11 4.79 2.10
C LEU A 112 -4.36 6.10 2.33
N ASP A 113 -3.06 6.10 2.24
CA ASP A 113 -2.20 7.26 2.45
C ASP A 113 -2.33 8.32 1.35
N ILE A 114 -2.76 7.93 0.15
CA ILE A 114 -2.99 8.85 -0.97
C ILE A 114 -4.43 9.33 -1.09
N LEU A 115 -5.28 9.01 -0.12
CA LEU A 115 -6.67 9.50 -0.04
C LEU A 115 -6.76 10.75 0.83
N THR A 116 -7.74 11.59 0.51
CA THR A 116 -8.25 12.60 1.43
C THR A 116 -9.18 11.97 2.47
N ALA A 117 -9.51 12.71 3.54
CA ALA A 117 -10.46 12.22 4.53
C ALA A 117 -11.86 11.96 3.93
N ASP A 118 -12.29 12.80 2.99
CA ASP A 118 -13.59 12.65 2.33
C ASP A 118 -13.63 11.41 1.43
N GLU A 119 -12.55 11.16 0.67
CA GLU A 119 -12.41 9.95 -0.16
C GLU A 119 -12.35 8.69 0.69
N LEU A 120 -11.64 8.71 1.82
CA LEU A 120 -11.64 7.59 2.77
C LEU A 120 -13.06 7.31 3.29
N HIS A 121 -13.81 8.34 3.71
CA HIS A 121 -15.18 8.16 4.19
C HIS A 121 -16.10 7.60 3.09
N ALA A 122 -16.00 8.11 1.86
CA ALA A 122 -16.77 7.61 0.73
C ALA A 122 -16.46 6.14 0.43
N MET A 123 -15.18 5.78 0.40
CA MET A 123 -14.72 4.40 0.23
C MET A 123 -15.27 3.47 1.32
N LEU A 124 -15.12 3.83 2.59
CA LEU A 124 -15.60 3.02 3.71
C LEU A 124 -17.12 2.85 3.68
N ALA A 125 -17.85 3.90 3.33
CA ALA A 125 -19.32 3.84 3.18
C ALA A 125 -19.73 2.89 2.04
N ALA A 126 -19.06 2.95 0.89
CA ALA A 126 -19.32 2.04 -0.23
C ALA A 126 -18.99 0.57 0.11
N CYS A 127 -18.02 0.33 0.98
CA CYS A 127 -17.59 -1.00 1.42
C CYS A 127 -18.36 -1.54 2.64
N ALA A 128 -19.28 -0.77 3.22
CA ALA A 128 -19.97 -1.13 4.45
C ALA A 128 -20.63 -2.52 4.40
N GLY A 129 -20.54 -3.26 5.52
CA GLY A 129 -21.11 -4.60 5.64
C GLY A 129 -20.32 -5.72 4.95
N ARG A 130 -19.14 -5.44 4.42
CA ARG A 130 -18.26 -6.42 3.76
C ARG A 130 -16.93 -6.57 4.51
N PRO A 131 -16.36 -7.79 4.56
CA PRO A 131 -14.99 -7.97 5.02
C PRO A 131 -14.00 -7.17 4.16
N MET A 132 -13.09 -6.43 4.81
CA MET A 132 -12.06 -5.65 4.11
C MET A 132 -10.66 -6.03 4.61
N LEU A 133 -9.71 -6.21 3.69
CA LEU A 133 -8.28 -6.32 4.00
C LEU A 133 -7.53 -5.14 3.37
N LEU A 134 -7.11 -4.20 4.22
CA LEU A 134 -6.42 -2.98 3.83
C LEU A 134 -4.94 -3.14 4.21
N ALA A 135 -4.09 -3.39 3.22
CA ALA A 135 -2.70 -3.78 3.43
C ALA A 135 -1.71 -2.65 3.13
N LEU A 136 -0.55 -2.71 3.78
CA LEU A 136 0.61 -1.84 3.52
C LEU A 136 0.30 -0.34 3.62
N THR A 137 -0.50 0.05 4.61
CA THR A 137 -0.71 1.47 4.91
C THR A 137 0.49 2.01 5.66
N VAL A 138 1.13 3.05 5.14
CA VAL A 138 2.32 3.66 5.74
C VAL A 138 2.03 4.23 7.12
N LEU A 139 2.99 4.13 8.05
CA LEU A 139 2.90 4.67 9.40
C LEU A 139 3.85 5.87 9.64
N GLY A 140 4.53 6.32 8.59
CA GLY A 140 5.43 7.48 8.63
C GLY A 140 6.71 7.25 9.45
N ARG A 141 7.06 6.02 9.78
CA ARG A 141 8.28 5.69 10.49
C ARG A 141 9.23 4.92 9.59
N VAL A 142 10.46 5.42 9.52
CA VAL A 142 11.55 4.82 8.74
C VAL A 142 12.77 4.67 9.66
N SER A 143 13.38 3.51 9.64
CA SER A 143 14.62 3.25 10.38
C SER A 143 15.70 2.77 9.42
N LEU A 144 16.85 3.44 9.43
CA LEU A 144 18.04 3.05 8.68
C LEU A 144 19.15 2.62 9.64
N THR A 145 19.86 1.56 9.28
CA THR A 145 21.04 1.10 10.00
C THR A 145 22.21 1.00 9.01
N PRO A 146 23.35 1.64 9.28
CA PRO A 146 23.64 2.52 10.41
C PRO A 146 22.81 3.81 10.40
N THR A 147 22.56 4.42 11.58
CA THR A 147 21.78 5.65 11.68
C THR A 147 22.63 6.88 11.34
N GLU A 148 22.03 7.88 10.67
CA GLU A 148 22.63 9.18 10.42
C GLU A 148 21.72 10.33 10.94
N PRO A 149 22.29 11.47 11.34
CA PRO A 149 21.51 12.60 11.86
C PRO A 149 20.44 13.13 10.90
N LEU A 150 20.67 12.97 9.58
CA LEU A 150 19.75 13.47 8.55
C LEU A 150 18.50 12.58 8.39
N ASP A 151 18.54 11.32 8.82
CA ASP A 151 17.42 10.37 8.68
C ASP A 151 16.09 10.94 9.19
N ARG A 152 16.11 11.47 10.43
CA ARG A 152 14.91 12.03 11.06
C ARG A 152 14.39 13.30 10.38
N ARG A 153 15.30 14.10 9.83
CA ARG A 153 14.93 15.33 9.12
C ARG A 153 14.26 15.01 7.78
N VAL A 154 14.79 14.02 7.08
CA VAL A 154 14.21 13.53 5.83
C VAL A 154 12.87 12.84 6.09
N GLU A 155 12.78 11.99 7.13
CA GLU A 155 11.53 11.35 7.54
C GLU A 155 10.42 12.37 7.84
N ALA A 156 10.71 13.38 8.67
CA ALA A 156 9.74 14.41 9.02
C ALA A 156 9.27 15.20 7.79
N ALA A 157 10.21 15.62 6.94
CA ALA A 157 9.90 16.36 5.72
C ALA A 157 9.10 15.50 4.72
N PHE A 158 9.42 14.22 4.58
CA PHE A 158 8.67 13.29 3.75
C PHE A 158 7.23 13.09 4.26
N ASN A 159 7.05 12.91 5.56
CA ASN A 159 5.72 12.77 6.17
C ASN A 159 4.86 14.03 5.93
N ASP A 160 5.45 15.22 6.03
CA ASP A 160 4.75 16.46 5.71
C ASP A 160 4.44 16.57 4.21
N HIS A 161 5.33 16.07 3.35
CA HIS A 161 5.09 15.98 1.92
C HIS A 161 3.89 15.09 1.59
N GLN A 162 3.77 13.93 2.24
CA GLN A 162 2.64 13.01 2.05
C GLN A 162 1.29 13.61 2.45
N ARG A 163 1.26 14.59 3.37
CA ARG A 163 0.05 15.32 3.77
C ARG A 163 -0.36 16.46 2.84
N ARG A 164 0.40 16.72 1.78
CA ARG A 164 0.09 17.79 0.82
C ARG A 164 -1.29 17.58 0.19
N ALA A 165 -1.93 18.66 -0.19
CA ALA A 165 -3.26 18.66 -0.81
C ALA A 165 -4.36 17.99 0.04
N GLY A 166 -4.18 17.88 1.35
CA GLY A 166 -5.15 17.27 2.26
C GLY A 166 -5.15 15.73 2.26
N LEU A 167 -4.12 15.11 1.69
CA LEU A 167 -3.94 13.67 1.75
C LEU A 167 -3.67 13.20 3.18
N LEU A 168 -4.09 11.99 3.50
CA LEU A 168 -3.93 11.42 4.84
C LEU A 168 -2.47 11.08 5.17
N GLY A 169 -1.70 10.65 4.18
CA GLY A 169 -0.30 10.26 4.40
C GLY A 169 -0.14 9.27 5.56
N PRO A 170 0.80 9.50 6.48
CA PRO A 170 1.07 8.60 7.60
C PRO A 170 -0.08 8.52 8.62
N ASP A 171 -1.09 9.38 8.54
CA ASP A 171 -2.23 9.41 9.46
C ASP A 171 -3.38 8.49 9.00
N ALA A 172 -3.26 7.89 7.79
CA ALA A 172 -4.32 7.11 7.15
C ALA A 172 -4.83 5.94 8.01
N THR A 173 -3.93 5.18 8.66
CA THR A 173 -4.32 4.08 9.55
C THR A 173 -5.18 4.58 10.72
N ALA A 174 -4.76 5.66 11.37
CA ALA A 174 -5.50 6.24 12.49
C ALA A 174 -6.85 6.82 12.05
N ALA A 175 -6.89 7.48 10.89
CA ALA A 175 -8.12 8.00 10.30
C ALA A 175 -9.11 6.86 10.00
N THR A 176 -8.65 5.76 9.39
CA THR A 176 -9.48 4.58 9.09
C THR A 176 -10.08 3.96 10.36
N VAL A 177 -9.25 3.72 11.37
CA VAL A 177 -9.72 3.16 12.66
C VAL A 177 -10.72 4.10 13.33
N ASN A 178 -10.50 5.42 13.26
CA ASN A 178 -11.42 6.40 13.85
C ASN A 178 -12.75 6.49 13.08
N ALA A 179 -12.72 6.43 11.75
CA ALA A 179 -13.93 6.45 10.92
C ALA A 179 -14.81 5.22 11.15
N LEU A 180 -14.22 4.08 11.44
CA LEU A 180 -14.93 2.82 11.75
C LEU A 180 -15.35 2.69 13.22
N ARG A 181 -14.97 3.63 14.10
CA ARG A 181 -15.41 3.62 15.50
C ARG A 181 -16.91 3.87 15.59
N GLY A 182 -17.60 2.97 16.27
CA GLY A 182 -19.07 3.03 16.41
C GLY A 182 -19.82 2.22 15.37
N GLU A 183 -19.18 1.75 14.34
CA GLU A 183 -19.71 0.70 13.48
C GLU A 183 -19.66 -0.66 14.21
N SER A 184 -20.56 -1.57 13.84
CA SER A 184 -20.58 -2.93 14.41
C SER A 184 -19.47 -3.82 13.85
N ALA A 185 -18.36 -3.23 13.41
CA ALA A 185 -17.25 -3.92 12.78
C ALA A 185 -16.12 -4.24 13.77
N ALA A 186 -15.57 -5.44 13.67
CA ALA A 186 -14.35 -5.82 14.37
C ALA A 186 -13.12 -5.44 13.54
N ILE A 187 -12.19 -4.69 14.12
CA ILE A 187 -10.94 -4.27 13.47
C ILE A 187 -9.77 -5.00 14.12
N VAL A 188 -8.99 -5.71 13.29
CA VAL A 188 -7.73 -6.33 13.71
C VAL A 188 -6.59 -5.69 12.92
N MET A 189 -5.60 -5.16 13.62
CA MET A 189 -4.41 -4.53 13.03
C MET A 189 -3.17 -5.37 13.29
N GLN A 190 -2.32 -5.52 12.27
CA GLN A 190 -1.02 -6.18 12.36
C GLN A 190 0.06 -5.30 11.70
N PRO A 191 1.29 -5.27 12.25
CA PRO A 191 2.40 -4.61 11.58
C PRO A 191 2.80 -5.39 10.32
N SER A 192 3.08 -4.65 9.25
CA SER A 192 3.53 -5.20 7.95
C SER A 192 4.75 -4.42 7.40
N PRO A 193 5.84 -4.30 8.18
CA PRO A 193 6.97 -3.47 7.78
C PRO A 193 7.73 -4.07 6.60
N TRP A 194 8.14 -3.22 5.66
CA TRP A 194 9.23 -3.59 4.77
C TRP A 194 10.52 -3.74 5.58
N ARG A 195 11.27 -4.78 5.30
CA ARG A 195 12.61 -5.04 5.84
C ARG A 195 13.55 -5.26 4.67
N LEU A 196 14.25 -4.19 4.29
CA LEU A 196 15.05 -4.15 3.09
C LEU A 196 16.54 -4.15 3.46
N ALA A 197 17.34 -4.87 2.67
CA ALA A 197 18.79 -4.96 2.82
C ALA A 197 19.41 -5.21 1.42
N ALA A 198 20.66 -5.60 1.36
CA ALA A 198 21.42 -5.81 0.11
C ALA A 198 20.69 -6.68 -0.94
N ALA A 199 19.87 -7.67 -0.51
CA ALA A 199 19.07 -8.47 -1.44
C ALA A 199 17.99 -7.66 -2.18
N HIS A 200 17.69 -6.44 -1.74
CA HIS A 200 16.70 -5.53 -2.31
C HIS A 200 17.36 -4.25 -2.83
N ALA A 201 18.60 -4.32 -3.31
CA ALA A 201 19.42 -3.13 -3.61
C ALA A 201 18.73 -2.15 -4.57
N ASP A 202 18.13 -2.65 -5.65
CA ASP A 202 17.45 -1.81 -6.64
C ASP A 202 16.22 -1.11 -6.03
N LEU A 203 15.43 -1.83 -5.23
CA LEU A 203 14.28 -1.26 -4.52
C LEU A 203 14.72 -0.19 -3.51
N VAL A 204 15.78 -0.45 -2.74
CA VAL A 204 16.30 0.51 -1.76
C VAL A 204 16.81 1.77 -2.45
N ALA A 205 17.52 1.63 -3.57
CA ALA A 205 18.03 2.78 -4.32
C ALA A 205 16.91 3.65 -4.85
N GLU A 206 15.90 3.07 -5.52
CA GLU A 206 14.75 3.80 -6.08
C GLU A 206 13.89 4.43 -4.96
N TRP A 207 13.62 3.68 -3.88
CA TRP A 207 12.92 4.19 -2.72
C TRP A 207 13.64 5.37 -2.07
N LEU A 208 14.97 5.26 -1.87
CA LEU A 208 15.79 6.30 -1.26
C LEU A 208 15.77 7.58 -2.11
N ASP A 209 15.83 7.43 -3.42
CA ASP A 209 15.77 8.56 -4.36
C ASP A 209 14.44 9.31 -4.24
N GLY A 210 13.31 8.59 -4.28
CA GLY A 210 11.99 9.17 -4.12
C GLY A 210 11.78 9.80 -2.74
N TRP A 211 12.24 9.13 -1.67
CA TRP A 211 12.12 9.59 -0.29
C TRP A 211 12.88 10.90 -0.04
N VAL A 212 14.12 10.98 -0.51
CA VAL A 212 14.96 12.19 -0.38
C VAL A 212 14.44 13.31 -1.28
N ALA A 213 14.04 13.01 -2.51
CA ALA A 213 13.52 14.01 -3.44
C ALA A 213 12.25 14.68 -2.87
N ALA A 214 11.27 13.91 -2.41
CA ALA A 214 10.04 14.42 -1.82
C ALA A 214 10.31 15.23 -0.54
N ALA A 215 11.26 14.80 0.28
CA ALA A 215 11.68 15.57 1.46
C ALA A 215 12.30 16.94 1.07
N CYS A 216 13.11 16.99 0.01
CA CYS A 216 13.68 18.23 -0.49
C CYS A 216 12.63 19.15 -1.13
N GLU A 217 11.61 18.60 -1.78
CA GLU A 217 10.47 19.39 -2.28
C GLU A 217 9.71 20.05 -1.13
N GLN A 218 9.55 19.35 -0.02
CA GLN A 218 8.86 19.86 1.17
C GLN A 218 9.69 20.88 1.92
N VAL A 219 10.99 20.60 2.11
CA VAL A 219 11.95 21.41 2.84
C VAL A 219 13.18 21.68 1.96
N PRO A 220 13.17 22.72 1.09
CA PRO A 220 14.25 22.97 0.13
C PRO A 220 15.63 23.13 0.76
N ALA A 221 15.71 23.55 2.02
CA ALA A 221 16.97 23.68 2.76
C ALA A 221 17.71 22.33 2.92
N LEU A 222 17.03 21.17 2.82
CA LEU A 222 17.65 19.85 2.86
C LEU A 222 18.51 19.58 1.62
N ALA A 223 18.24 20.22 0.49
CA ALA A 223 18.95 19.98 -0.77
C ALA A 223 20.47 20.18 -0.65
N ALA A 224 20.91 21.08 0.24
CA ALA A 224 22.35 21.32 0.46
C ALA A 224 23.10 20.08 1.03
N GLU A 225 22.40 19.23 1.79
CA GLU A 225 22.97 18.04 2.44
C GLU A 225 22.55 16.73 1.73
N ALA A 226 21.45 16.77 0.98
CA ALA A 226 20.80 15.59 0.40
C ALA A 226 21.68 14.80 -0.55
N GLY A 227 22.48 15.47 -1.41
CA GLY A 227 23.38 14.81 -2.37
C GLY A 227 24.40 13.93 -1.66
N GLY A 228 25.15 14.50 -0.72
CA GLY A 228 26.15 13.75 0.05
C GLY A 228 25.53 12.68 0.96
N TYR A 229 24.35 12.92 1.50
CA TYR A 229 23.59 11.91 2.25
C TYR A 229 23.25 10.71 1.38
N ARG A 230 22.63 10.97 0.22
CA ARG A 230 22.27 9.91 -0.74
C ARG A 230 23.49 9.09 -1.18
N GLU A 231 24.60 9.74 -1.52
CA GLU A 231 25.84 9.06 -1.91
C GLU A 231 26.35 8.12 -0.81
N ARG A 232 26.37 8.57 0.44
CA ARG A 232 26.79 7.71 1.55
C ARG A 232 25.85 6.52 1.75
N ARG A 233 24.52 6.73 1.67
CA ARG A 233 23.54 5.65 1.81
C ARG A 233 23.68 4.60 0.70
N LEU A 234 23.90 5.04 -0.55
CA LEU A 234 24.15 4.12 -1.66
C LEU A 234 25.48 3.38 -1.53
N ALA A 235 26.51 4.03 -0.99
CA ALA A 235 27.78 3.36 -0.70
C ALA A 235 27.63 2.30 0.41
N GLN A 236 26.89 2.58 1.48
CA GLN A 236 26.54 1.63 2.53
C GLN A 236 25.72 0.45 1.97
N LEU A 237 24.76 0.72 1.06
CA LEU A 237 24.00 -0.31 0.38
C LEU A 237 24.89 -1.22 -0.46
N ALA A 238 25.76 -0.65 -1.27
CA ALA A 238 26.72 -1.40 -2.09
C ALA A 238 27.71 -2.24 -1.26
N ALA A 239 28.06 -1.77 -0.06
CA ALA A 239 28.88 -2.51 0.90
C ALA A 239 28.12 -3.59 1.67
N GLY A 240 26.79 -3.67 1.51
CA GLY A 240 25.92 -4.59 2.26
C GLY A 240 25.71 -4.18 3.73
N GLU A 241 26.00 -2.94 4.07
CA GLU A 241 25.92 -2.41 5.44
C GLU A 241 24.59 -1.73 5.74
N LEU A 242 23.83 -1.31 4.70
CA LEU A 242 22.56 -0.62 4.87
C LEU A 242 21.40 -1.61 5.05
N ALA A 243 20.66 -1.43 6.13
CA ALA A 243 19.35 -2.02 6.32
C ALA A 243 18.31 -0.90 6.48
N VAL A 244 17.15 -1.08 5.85
CA VAL A 244 16.03 -0.13 5.89
C VAL A 244 14.79 -0.84 6.39
N THR A 245 14.09 -0.24 7.36
CA THR A 245 12.76 -0.66 7.77
C THR A 245 11.79 0.49 7.50
N VAL A 246 10.75 0.24 6.71
CA VAL A 246 9.63 1.17 6.49
C VAL A 246 8.40 0.57 7.15
N ASP A 247 7.88 1.26 8.17
CA ASP A 247 6.75 0.75 8.94
C ASP A 247 5.43 0.94 8.19
N HIS A 248 4.72 -0.17 8.05
CA HIS A 248 3.34 -0.24 7.54
C HIS A 248 2.47 -1.02 8.51
N ALA A 249 1.16 -0.88 8.35
CA ALA A 249 0.16 -1.70 9.01
C ALA A 249 -0.83 -2.29 8.01
N ASP A 250 -1.25 -3.53 8.29
CA ASP A 250 -2.39 -4.17 7.65
C ASP A 250 -3.58 -4.15 8.61
N LEU A 251 -4.76 -3.88 8.06
CA LEU A 251 -6.03 -3.85 8.79
C LEU A 251 -6.98 -4.88 8.19
N LEU A 252 -7.54 -5.74 9.03
CA LEU A 252 -8.70 -6.57 8.68
C LEU A 252 -9.92 -5.99 9.38
N VAL A 253 -10.94 -5.66 8.60
CA VAL A 253 -12.25 -5.17 9.08
C VAL A 253 -13.28 -6.25 8.78
N LEU A 254 -13.99 -6.69 9.81
CA LEU A 254 -15.04 -7.71 9.73
C LEU A 254 -16.35 -7.11 10.19
N PRO A 255 -17.45 -7.21 9.39
CA PRO A 255 -18.78 -6.69 9.75
C PRO A 255 -19.41 -7.43 10.92
#